data_b1eb7d5961476df9af8d1e719394e45b
#
_entry.id   b1eb7d5961476df9af8d1e719394e45b
#
_cell.length_a   1.000
_cell.length_b   1.000
_cell.length_c   1.000
_cell.angle_alpha   90.00
_cell.angle_beta   90.00
_cell.angle_gamma   90.00
#
_symmetry.space_group_name_H-M   'P 1'
#
loop_
_entity.id
_entity.type
_entity.pdbx_description
1 polymer ?
#
loop_
_entity_poly.entity_id
_entity_poly.type
_entity_poly.pdbx_seq_one_letter_code
_entity_poly.pdbx_strand_id
1 'polypeptide(L)'
;MLFNIFNKRKSDWKLDIDGVEKGGCTIEDVEKLLDSIRNGKIYFIVLTPAKKVDVNSRRLNFVQICRDEGDDNYHFEVSTSDVNDSDNIIIYGKEGFGKDKVMDMIQLLMKDDIVPDYSGWGVVFDSADVKIDNVEVYRELVKTISDDKGFLQNMDRCFCYPREYFKDNADRYDDRGITSRDAIDTFVWIAVADEMLESGIAVELDWKEEKDEFLSCIEELTKENNLVVDEGMLDDEGDIPSWCKELDNKWMKDGYCVAGIDIDSDSYVLFVCKTDNLKSLTDLAKSINHRIDFAKNM
;
A
#
# COMPACT_ATOMS: atom_id res chain seq x y z
N MET A 1 19.08 19.10 -23.06
CA MET A 1 19.29 18.47 -24.38
C MET A 1 20.16 17.21 -24.27
N LEU A 2 19.82 16.30 -23.29
CA LEU A 2 20.55 15.04 -23.02
C LEU A 2 19.75 13.77 -23.46
N PHE A 3 18.54 13.95 -23.95
CA PHE A 3 17.57 12.84 -24.10
C PHE A 3 17.60 12.11 -25.46
N ASN A 4 18.49 12.48 -26.40
CA ASN A 4 18.48 11.90 -27.76
C ASN A 4 19.62 10.94 -28.06
N ILE A 5 20.45 10.54 -27.08
CA ILE A 5 21.69 9.75 -27.37
C ILE A 5 21.45 8.24 -27.25
N PHE A 6 20.38 7.81 -26.55
CA PHE A 6 20.14 6.40 -26.21
C PHE A 6 19.42 5.57 -27.28
N ASN A 7 19.20 6.09 -28.49
CA ASN A 7 18.42 5.40 -29.52
C ASN A 7 19.22 4.31 -30.24
N LYS A 8 18.86 3.03 -30.03
CA LYS A 8 19.18 1.86 -30.85
C LYS A 8 20.55 1.19 -30.72
N ARG A 9 21.19 1.17 -29.56
CA ARG A 9 22.25 0.17 -29.36
C ARG A 9 21.63 -1.15 -28.88
N LYS A 10 21.98 -2.28 -29.53
CA LYS A 10 21.76 -3.62 -28.96
C LYS A 10 22.70 -3.71 -27.76
N SER A 11 22.17 -3.56 -26.57
CA SER A 11 22.86 -3.77 -25.31
C SER A 11 22.24 -4.97 -24.61
N ASP A 12 23.03 -5.73 -23.90
CA ASP A 12 22.57 -6.80 -23.02
C ASP A 12 21.91 -6.26 -21.74
N TRP A 13 21.81 -4.92 -21.60
CA TRP A 13 21.26 -4.23 -20.45
C TRP A 13 20.28 -3.15 -20.88
N LYS A 14 19.13 -3.10 -20.21
CA LYS A 14 18.13 -2.04 -20.33
C LYS A 14 18.33 -1.04 -19.22
N LEU A 15 18.10 0.23 -19.54
CA LEU A 15 18.22 1.36 -18.63
C LEU A 15 16.83 1.99 -18.40
N ASP A 16 16.51 2.23 -17.15
CA ASP A 16 15.44 3.12 -16.73
C ASP A 16 16.02 4.31 -15.97
N ILE A 17 15.45 5.49 -16.16
CA ILE A 17 15.81 6.73 -15.45
C ILE A 17 14.53 7.30 -14.86
N ASP A 18 14.44 7.41 -13.53
CA ASP A 18 13.32 7.97 -12.80
C ASP A 18 11.98 7.33 -13.23
N GLY A 19 11.93 5.98 -13.40
CA GLY A 19 10.74 5.23 -13.80
C GLY A 19 10.43 5.24 -15.30
N VAL A 20 11.34 5.77 -16.15
CA VAL A 20 11.12 5.83 -17.60
C VAL A 20 12.18 5.01 -18.34
N GLU A 21 11.76 3.91 -19.03
CA GLU A 21 12.65 3.06 -19.84
C GLU A 21 13.27 3.85 -21.00
N LYS A 22 14.59 3.80 -21.13
CA LYS A 22 15.39 4.49 -22.16
C LYS A 22 15.98 3.55 -23.22
N GLY A 23 15.86 2.25 -23.04
CA GLY A 23 16.42 1.22 -23.91
C GLY A 23 17.80 0.75 -23.47
N GLY A 24 18.66 0.33 -24.40
CA GLY A 24 20.00 -0.20 -24.09
C GLY A 24 20.97 0.88 -23.62
N CYS A 25 21.92 0.52 -22.74
CA CYS A 25 22.94 1.43 -22.22
C CYS A 25 24.34 0.81 -22.25
N THR A 26 25.35 1.68 -22.15
CA THR A 26 26.78 1.31 -22.01
C THR A 26 27.25 1.71 -20.60
N ILE A 27 28.42 1.20 -20.21
CA ILE A 27 29.08 1.56 -18.95
C ILE A 27 29.38 3.07 -18.90
N GLU A 28 29.75 3.66 -20.00
CA GLU A 28 30.03 5.11 -20.10
C GLU A 28 28.74 5.95 -19.94
N ASP A 29 27.60 5.41 -20.34
CA ASP A 29 26.31 6.06 -20.10
C ASP A 29 25.98 6.04 -18.60
N VAL A 30 26.17 4.91 -17.91
CA VAL A 30 25.98 4.79 -16.46
C VAL A 30 26.88 5.76 -15.70
N GLU A 31 28.17 5.86 -16.08
CA GLU A 31 29.12 6.76 -15.44
C GLU A 31 28.65 8.23 -15.46
N LYS A 32 28.14 8.71 -16.60
CA LYS A 32 27.59 10.07 -16.75
C LYS A 32 26.30 10.26 -15.91
N LEU A 33 25.49 9.21 -15.81
CA LEU A 33 24.24 9.26 -15.01
C LEU A 33 24.53 9.31 -13.53
N LEU A 34 25.58 8.64 -13.02
CA LEU A 34 26.01 8.77 -11.63
C LEU A 34 26.31 10.23 -11.26
N ASP A 35 26.99 10.98 -12.13
CA ASP A 35 27.19 12.41 -11.90
C ASP A 35 25.87 13.20 -11.90
N SER A 36 24.89 12.77 -12.67
CA SER A 36 23.57 13.40 -12.70
C SER A 36 22.76 13.10 -11.43
N ILE A 37 22.86 11.89 -10.89
CA ILE A 37 22.30 11.50 -9.59
C ILE A 37 22.91 12.36 -8.48
N ARG A 38 24.25 12.42 -8.40
CA ARG A 38 24.95 13.19 -7.38
C ARG A 38 24.60 14.68 -7.40
N ASN A 39 24.36 15.23 -8.57
CA ASN A 39 23.98 16.63 -8.76
C ASN A 39 22.47 16.89 -8.63
N GLY A 40 21.66 15.88 -8.26
CA GLY A 40 20.22 16.01 -8.07
C GLY A 40 19.42 16.28 -9.34
N LYS A 41 19.97 15.96 -10.52
CA LYS A 41 19.29 16.13 -11.83
C LYS A 41 18.36 14.95 -12.14
N ILE A 42 18.65 13.80 -11.59
CA ILE A 42 17.84 12.58 -11.61
C ILE A 42 17.88 11.96 -10.21
N TYR A 43 16.89 11.17 -9.87
CA TYR A 43 16.80 10.55 -8.55
C TYR A 43 17.46 9.17 -8.52
N PHE A 44 17.19 8.34 -9.53
CA PHE A 44 17.73 6.99 -9.60
C PHE A 44 17.87 6.49 -11.04
N ILE A 45 18.64 5.42 -11.19
CA ILE A 45 18.69 4.61 -12.42
C ILE A 45 18.47 3.15 -12.07
N VAL A 46 17.81 2.40 -12.97
CA VAL A 46 17.63 0.95 -12.88
C VAL A 46 18.27 0.30 -14.11
N LEU A 47 19.07 -0.73 -13.88
CA LEU A 47 19.69 -1.55 -14.90
C LEU A 47 19.12 -2.96 -14.86
N THR A 48 18.43 -3.36 -15.93
CA THR A 48 17.80 -4.68 -16.05
C THR A 48 18.55 -5.50 -17.09
N PRO A 49 19.01 -6.74 -16.78
CA PRO A 49 19.65 -7.60 -17.76
C PRO A 49 18.65 -8.05 -18.82
N ALA A 50 19.05 -8.00 -20.11
CA ALA A 50 18.24 -8.52 -21.21
C ALA A 50 18.28 -10.06 -21.29
N LYS A 51 19.24 -10.68 -20.62
CA LYS A 51 19.41 -12.14 -20.50
C LYS A 51 19.32 -12.56 -19.03
N LYS A 52 19.06 -13.85 -18.79
CA LYS A 52 19.03 -14.39 -17.44
C LYS A 52 20.44 -14.39 -16.84
N VAL A 53 20.57 -13.82 -15.66
CA VAL A 53 21.80 -13.81 -14.84
C VAL A 53 21.43 -14.49 -13.51
N ASP A 54 21.86 -15.74 -13.35
CA ASP A 54 21.56 -16.51 -12.14
C ASP A 54 22.75 -16.46 -11.18
N VAL A 55 22.48 -16.26 -9.89
CA VAL A 55 23.47 -16.18 -8.81
C VAL A 55 23.01 -17.11 -7.69
N ASN A 56 23.71 -18.22 -7.49
CA ASN A 56 23.32 -19.29 -6.59
C ASN A 56 21.93 -19.83 -6.99
N SER A 57 20.96 -19.86 -6.07
CA SER A 57 19.57 -20.27 -6.31
C SER A 57 18.65 -19.12 -6.71
N ARG A 58 19.19 -17.92 -6.94
CA ARG A 58 18.41 -16.72 -7.25
C ARG A 58 18.77 -16.17 -8.64
N ARG A 59 17.85 -15.44 -9.22
CA ARG A 59 18.00 -14.76 -10.51
C ARG A 59 18.01 -13.24 -10.28
N LEU A 60 18.95 -12.55 -10.89
CA LEU A 60 18.98 -11.10 -10.91
C LEU A 60 17.81 -10.54 -11.72
N ASN A 61 16.99 -9.71 -11.08
CA ASN A 61 15.94 -8.97 -11.75
C ASN A 61 16.46 -7.64 -12.28
N PHE A 62 17.06 -6.83 -11.39
CA PHE A 62 17.65 -5.54 -11.71
C PHE A 62 18.67 -5.12 -10.63
N VAL A 63 19.43 -4.10 -10.93
CA VAL A 63 20.12 -3.29 -9.92
C VAL A 63 19.63 -1.85 -9.99
N GLN A 64 19.52 -1.19 -8.85
CA GLN A 64 19.14 0.21 -8.74
C GLN A 64 20.24 1.00 -8.04
N ILE A 65 20.45 2.24 -8.50
CA ILE A 65 21.41 3.15 -7.91
C ILE A 65 20.71 4.49 -7.72
N CYS A 66 20.73 4.99 -6.49
CA CYS A 66 20.25 6.32 -6.13
C CYS A 66 21.28 7.04 -5.28
N ARG A 67 21.01 8.30 -4.93
CA ARG A 67 21.88 9.08 -4.02
C ARG A 67 21.56 8.70 -2.58
N ASP A 68 22.59 8.61 -1.73
CA ASP A 68 22.42 8.54 -0.28
C ASP A 68 21.83 9.85 0.26
N GLU A 69 21.00 9.75 1.29
CA GLU A 69 20.50 10.93 2.00
C GLU A 69 21.65 11.58 2.80
N GLY A 70 21.96 12.84 2.44
CA GLY A 70 22.90 13.67 3.19
C GLY A 70 24.38 13.50 2.85
N ASP A 71 24.75 12.67 1.90
CA ASP A 71 26.15 12.42 1.48
C ASP A 71 26.32 12.46 -0.05
N ASP A 72 27.56 12.57 -0.53
CA ASP A 72 27.94 12.45 -1.95
C ASP A 72 28.08 10.99 -2.41
N ASN A 73 27.75 10.04 -1.57
CA ASN A 73 27.78 8.60 -1.83
C ASN A 73 26.49 8.11 -2.51
N TYR A 74 26.47 6.85 -2.86
CA TYR A 74 25.38 6.17 -3.54
C TYR A 74 24.85 5.03 -2.67
N HIS A 75 23.54 4.86 -2.71
CA HIS A 75 22.85 3.65 -2.32
C HIS A 75 22.77 2.73 -3.53
N PHE A 76 23.16 1.47 -3.37
CA PHE A 76 23.14 0.45 -4.41
C PHE A 76 22.23 -0.70 -3.97
N GLU A 77 21.29 -1.07 -4.81
CA GLU A 77 20.36 -2.16 -4.58
C GLU A 77 20.51 -3.27 -5.61
N VAL A 78 20.28 -4.50 -5.17
CA VAL A 78 20.25 -5.71 -6.00
C VAL A 78 18.92 -6.42 -5.79
N SER A 79 18.09 -6.45 -6.80
CA SER A 79 16.83 -7.20 -6.79
C SER A 79 17.03 -8.58 -7.37
N THR A 80 16.62 -9.60 -6.62
CA THR A 80 16.70 -11.00 -7.05
C THR A 80 15.37 -11.71 -6.82
N SER A 81 15.07 -12.72 -7.65
CA SER A 81 13.96 -13.66 -7.42
C SER A 81 14.48 -15.09 -7.31
N ASP A 82 13.71 -16.01 -6.71
CA ASP A 82 14.02 -17.42 -6.75
C ASP A 82 13.95 -17.92 -8.20
N VAL A 83 14.84 -18.84 -8.59
CA VAL A 83 14.88 -19.35 -9.98
C VAL A 83 13.66 -20.18 -10.35
N ASN A 84 12.95 -20.76 -9.36
CA ASN A 84 11.76 -21.58 -9.52
C ASN A 84 10.46 -20.83 -9.20
N ASP A 85 10.56 -19.67 -8.52
CA ASP A 85 9.44 -18.84 -8.12
C ASP A 85 9.77 -17.37 -8.36
N SER A 86 9.29 -16.82 -9.49
CA SER A 86 9.56 -15.43 -9.88
C SER A 86 8.93 -14.39 -8.95
N ASP A 87 7.93 -14.78 -8.15
CA ASP A 87 7.22 -13.90 -7.23
C ASP A 87 7.90 -13.83 -5.86
N ASN A 88 8.84 -14.76 -5.60
CA ASN A 88 9.71 -14.70 -4.43
C ASN A 88 10.87 -13.72 -4.68
N ILE A 89 10.62 -12.43 -4.49
CA ILE A 89 11.54 -11.33 -4.75
C ILE A 89 12.17 -10.86 -3.44
N ILE A 90 13.50 -10.66 -3.45
CA ILE A 90 14.22 -9.98 -2.36
C ILE A 90 15.08 -8.87 -2.98
N ILE A 91 15.01 -7.67 -2.39
CA ILE A 91 15.88 -6.55 -2.72
C ILE A 91 16.85 -6.34 -1.55
N TYR A 92 18.13 -6.43 -1.85
CA TYR A 92 19.21 -6.13 -0.92
C TYR A 92 19.77 -4.76 -1.24
N GLY A 93 19.99 -3.93 -0.20
CA GLY A 93 20.53 -2.58 -0.38
C GLY A 93 21.66 -2.27 0.59
N LYS A 94 22.56 -1.39 0.15
CA LYS A 94 23.64 -0.86 0.98
C LYS A 94 23.99 0.56 0.54
N GLU A 95 24.18 1.40 1.52
CA GLU A 95 24.59 2.80 1.41
C GLU A 95 26.11 2.96 1.54
N GLY A 96 26.60 4.18 1.28
CA GLY A 96 27.98 4.57 1.53
C GLY A 96 28.96 4.20 0.42
N PHE A 97 28.48 3.90 -0.80
CA PHE A 97 29.38 3.61 -1.91
C PHE A 97 29.84 4.88 -2.62
N GLY A 98 31.17 5.11 -2.66
CA GLY A 98 31.75 6.12 -3.56
C GLY A 98 31.61 5.74 -5.04
N LYS A 99 31.67 6.74 -5.94
CA LYS A 99 31.51 6.56 -7.40
C LYS A 99 32.39 5.45 -7.97
N ASP A 100 33.66 5.41 -7.58
CA ASP A 100 34.63 4.43 -8.13
C ASP A 100 34.18 3.00 -7.79
N LYS A 101 33.71 2.77 -6.55
CA LYS A 101 33.23 1.45 -6.13
C LYS A 101 31.97 1.03 -6.86
N VAL A 102 31.04 1.98 -7.10
CA VAL A 102 29.83 1.72 -7.91
C VAL A 102 30.25 1.36 -9.34
N MET A 103 31.20 2.10 -9.94
CA MET A 103 31.68 1.80 -11.28
C MET A 103 32.37 0.45 -11.39
N ASP A 104 33.16 0.03 -10.39
CA ASP A 104 33.75 -1.31 -10.34
C ASP A 104 32.65 -2.40 -10.36
N MET A 105 31.62 -2.26 -9.53
CA MET A 105 30.50 -3.20 -9.49
C MET A 105 29.74 -3.25 -10.83
N ILE A 106 29.47 -2.10 -11.44
CA ILE A 106 28.80 -1.99 -12.73
C ILE A 106 29.63 -2.60 -13.85
N GLN A 107 30.98 -2.41 -13.84
CA GLN A 107 31.86 -3.00 -14.84
C GLN A 107 31.85 -4.54 -14.77
N LEU A 108 31.97 -5.11 -13.57
CA LEU A 108 31.91 -6.56 -13.37
C LEU A 108 30.54 -7.11 -13.79
N LEU A 109 29.47 -6.42 -13.42
CA LEU A 109 28.09 -6.82 -13.73
C LEU A 109 27.84 -6.77 -15.25
N MET A 110 28.14 -5.66 -15.92
CA MET A 110 27.77 -5.45 -17.33
C MET A 110 28.71 -6.16 -18.32
N LYS A 111 29.97 -6.45 -17.96
CA LYS A 111 30.92 -7.16 -18.82
C LYS A 111 30.96 -8.66 -18.59
N ASP A 112 30.93 -9.06 -17.31
CA ASP A 112 31.28 -10.42 -16.91
C ASP A 112 30.07 -11.16 -16.27
N ASP A 113 28.90 -10.50 -16.20
CA ASP A 113 27.69 -10.98 -15.50
C ASP A 113 27.93 -11.33 -14.01
N ILE A 114 28.94 -10.69 -13.40
CA ILE A 114 29.28 -10.89 -12.00
C ILE A 114 28.45 -9.93 -11.16
N VAL A 115 27.44 -10.47 -10.46
CA VAL A 115 26.63 -9.70 -9.52
C VAL A 115 27.47 -9.37 -8.28
N PRO A 116 27.39 -8.13 -7.75
CA PRO A 116 28.07 -7.77 -6.50
C PRO A 116 27.76 -8.75 -5.38
N ASP A 117 28.72 -9.02 -4.51
CA ASP A 117 28.46 -9.79 -3.29
C ASP A 117 27.61 -8.96 -2.32
N TYR A 118 26.34 -9.34 -2.20
CA TYR A 118 25.34 -8.70 -1.34
C TYR A 118 25.09 -9.45 -0.03
N SER A 119 25.87 -10.47 0.30
CA SER A 119 25.68 -11.32 1.47
C SER A 119 25.71 -10.58 2.83
N GLY A 120 26.31 -9.40 2.86
CA GLY A 120 26.34 -8.53 4.05
C GLY A 120 25.51 -7.26 3.93
N TRP A 121 24.58 -7.19 2.96
CA TRP A 121 23.72 -6.02 2.76
C TRP A 121 22.41 -6.17 3.52
N GLY A 122 21.79 -5.05 3.86
CA GLY A 122 20.45 -5.05 4.45
C GLY A 122 19.38 -5.52 3.45
N VAL A 123 18.33 -6.15 3.94
CA VAL A 123 17.14 -6.42 3.14
C VAL A 123 16.31 -5.14 3.11
N VAL A 124 16.10 -4.58 1.91
CA VAL A 124 15.24 -3.41 1.67
C VAL A 124 13.80 -3.85 1.42
N PHE A 125 13.64 -4.98 0.74
CA PHE A 125 12.34 -5.56 0.42
C PHE A 125 12.46 -7.09 0.38
N ASP A 126 11.49 -7.78 0.96
CA ASP A 126 11.31 -9.24 0.83
C ASP A 126 9.84 -9.52 0.56
N SER A 127 9.53 -10.12 -0.59
CA SER A 127 8.16 -10.47 -0.94
C SER A 127 7.54 -11.50 0.03
N ALA A 128 8.36 -12.27 0.74
CA ALA A 128 7.88 -13.18 1.79
C ALA A 128 7.38 -12.42 3.02
N ASP A 129 7.98 -11.25 3.32
CA ASP A 129 7.55 -10.38 4.43
C ASP A 129 6.27 -9.58 4.09
N VAL A 130 5.81 -9.65 2.84
CA VAL A 130 4.68 -8.86 2.30
C VAL A 130 3.45 -9.72 2.08
N LYS A 131 3.47 -10.99 2.47
CA LYS A 131 2.26 -11.81 2.38
C LYS A 131 1.25 -11.36 3.42
N ILE A 132 0.14 -10.85 2.92
CA ILE A 132 -1.06 -10.68 3.72
C ILE A 132 -1.64 -12.07 3.91
N ASP A 133 -1.64 -12.54 5.14
CA ASP A 133 -2.33 -13.78 5.46
C ASP A 133 -3.82 -13.61 5.14
N ASN A 134 -4.41 -14.60 4.47
CA ASN A 134 -5.83 -14.58 4.09
C ASN A 134 -6.24 -13.42 3.15
N VAL A 135 -5.39 -12.98 2.24
CA VAL A 135 -5.70 -11.90 1.28
C VAL A 135 -7.03 -12.11 0.54
N GLU A 136 -7.40 -13.34 0.23
CA GLU A 136 -8.67 -13.65 -0.43
C GLU A 136 -9.88 -13.34 0.47
N VAL A 137 -9.74 -13.49 1.79
CA VAL A 137 -10.79 -13.08 2.74
C VAL A 137 -10.94 -11.55 2.74
N TYR A 138 -9.84 -10.82 2.72
CA TYR A 138 -9.86 -9.36 2.57
C TYR A 138 -10.51 -8.94 1.24
N ARG A 139 -10.19 -9.62 0.13
CA ARG A 139 -10.80 -9.36 -1.19
C ARG A 139 -12.31 -9.59 -1.19
N GLU A 140 -12.78 -10.64 -0.53
CA GLU A 140 -14.20 -10.93 -0.38
C GLU A 140 -14.89 -9.89 0.53
N LEU A 141 -14.23 -9.51 1.62
CA LEU A 141 -14.72 -8.52 2.57
C LEU A 141 -14.96 -7.17 1.87
N VAL A 142 -13.95 -6.62 1.17
CA VAL A 142 -14.09 -5.32 0.50
C VAL A 142 -15.12 -5.33 -0.62
N LYS A 143 -15.27 -6.43 -1.35
CA LYS A 143 -16.32 -6.61 -2.36
C LYS A 143 -17.72 -6.72 -1.73
N THR A 144 -17.82 -7.21 -0.50
CA THR A 144 -19.09 -7.28 0.23
C THR A 144 -19.48 -5.91 0.81
N ILE A 145 -18.46 -5.08 1.13
CA ILE A 145 -18.67 -3.69 1.57
C ILE A 145 -19.25 -2.85 0.43
N SER A 146 -18.57 -2.82 -0.73
CA SER A 146 -18.94 -1.94 -1.83
C SER A 146 -18.51 -2.48 -3.19
N ASP A 147 -19.21 -2.08 -4.26
CA ASP A 147 -18.85 -2.27 -5.66
C ASP A 147 -18.24 -1.02 -6.29
N ASP A 148 -17.93 0.00 -5.50
CA ASP A 148 -17.25 1.20 -5.97
C ASP A 148 -15.87 0.85 -6.55
N LYS A 149 -15.64 1.29 -7.79
CA LYS A 149 -14.43 0.91 -8.53
C LYS A 149 -13.17 1.57 -7.99
N GLY A 150 -13.27 2.79 -7.49
CA GLY A 150 -12.14 3.53 -6.92
C GLY A 150 -11.68 2.84 -5.63
N PHE A 151 -12.61 2.59 -4.73
CA PHE A 151 -12.38 1.83 -3.50
C PHE A 151 -11.71 0.48 -3.77
N LEU A 152 -12.29 -0.33 -4.66
CA LEU A 152 -11.76 -1.67 -4.98
C LEU A 152 -10.38 -1.61 -5.64
N GLN A 153 -10.10 -0.61 -6.48
CA GLN A 153 -8.80 -0.43 -7.11
C GLN A 153 -7.72 -0.04 -6.09
N ASN A 154 -8.03 0.85 -5.15
CA ASN A 154 -7.11 1.24 -4.09
C ASN A 154 -6.83 0.06 -3.14
N MET A 155 -7.85 -0.70 -2.79
CA MET A 155 -7.69 -1.91 -1.97
C MET A 155 -6.86 -2.99 -2.69
N ASP A 156 -7.07 -3.21 -3.99
CA ASP A 156 -6.21 -4.11 -4.77
C ASP A 156 -4.74 -3.66 -4.76
N ARG A 157 -4.48 -2.35 -4.85
CA ARG A 157 -3.12 -1.79 -4.73
C ARG A 157 -2.54 -2.07 -3.34
N CYS A 158 -3.32 -1.85 -2.27
CA CYS A 158 -2.92 -2.18 -0.90
C CYS A 158 -2.58 -3.67 -0.75
N PHE A 159 -3.39 -4.56 -1.30
CA PHE A 159 -3.18 -6.01 -1.22
C PHE A 159 -1.96 -6.49 -2.01
N CYS A 160 -1.67 -5.87 -3.14
CA CYS A 160 -0.50 -6.23 -3.96
C CYS A 160 0.80 -5.64 -3.42
N TYR A 161 0.74 -4.41 -2.85
CA TYR A 161 1.90 -3.61 -2.47
C TYR A 161 1.68 -2.92 -1.12
N PRO A 162 1.45 -3.64 -0.01
CA PRO A 162 1.02 -3.03 1.26
C PRO A 162 2.04 -2.05 1.86
N ARG A 163 3.34 -2.30 1.72
CA ARG A 163 4.36 -1.38 2.22
C ARG A 163 4.50 -0.11 1.37
N GLU A 164 4.35 -0.21 0.05
CA GLU A 164 4.30 0.95 -0.83
C GLU A 164 3.03 1.77 -0.56
N TYR A 165 1.89 1.08 -0.42
CA TYR A 165 0.64 1.71 -0.05
C TYR A 165 0.76 2.46 1.29
N PHE A 166 1.35 1.83 2.32
CA PHE A 166 1.65 2.47 3.60
C PHE A 166 2.50 3.73 3.41
N LYS A 167 3.60 3.64 2.66
CA LYS A 167 4.52 4.75 2.42
C LYS A 167 3.84 5.92 1.71
N ASP A 168 3.00 5.64 0.71
CA ASP A 168 2.30 6.67 -0.06
C ASP A 168 1.16 7.34 0.74
N ASN A 169 0.71 6.70 1.82
CA ASN A 169 -0.33 7.19 2.73
C ASN A 169 0.19 7.42 4.15
N ALA A 170 1.49 7.69 4.30
CA ALA A 170 2.16 7.75 5.61
C ALA A 170 1.49 8.73 6.58
N ASP A 171 1.02 9.88 6.11
CA ASP A 171 0.35 10.87 6.93
C ASP A 171 -0.90 10.30 7.64
N ARG A 172 -1.71 9.49 6.94
CA ARG A 172 -2.91 8.85 7.52
C ARG A 172 -2.56 7.86 8.63
N TYR A 173 -1.49 7.09 8.43
CA TYR A 173 -1.02 6.14 9.43
C TYR A 173 -0.38 6.84 10.63
N ASP A 174 0.38 7.91 10.41
CA ASP A 174 0.98 8.73 11.47
C ASP A 174 -0.10 9.36 12.36
N ASP A 175 -1.19 9.87 11.80
CA ASP A 175 -2.34 10.40 12.55
C ASP A 175 -2.97 9.35 13.47
N ARG A 176 -2.87 8.07 13.11
CA ARG A 176 -3.33 6.93 13.92
C ARG A 176 -2.25 6.32 14.82
N GLY A 177 -1.03 6.89 14.83
CA GLY A 177 0.12 6.39 15.58
C GLY A 177 0.70 5.08 15.07
N ILE A 178 0.41 4.72 13.81
CA ILE A 178 0.89 3.49 13.17
C ILE A 178 2.20 3.76 12.44
N THR A 179 3.18 2.91 12.65
CA THR A 179 4.54 3.06 12.12
C THR A 179 4.91 1.91 11.18
N SER A 180 5.97 2.07 10.39
CA SER A 180 6.49 1.01 9.50
C SER A 180 6.91 -0.28 10.22
N ARG A 181 6.91 -0.30 11.56
CA ARG A 181 7.27 -1.47 12.39
C ARG A 181 6.05 -2.33 12.75
N ASP A 182 4.85 -1.79 12.56
CA ASP A 182 3.62 -2.51 12.85
C ASP A 182 3.37 -3.63 11.83
N ALA A 183 2.48 -4.55 12.17
CA ALA A 183 2.19 -5.70 11.32
C ALA A 183 1.51 -5.30 10.01
N ILE A 184 1.79 -6.01 8.93
CA ILE A 184 1.14 -5.81 7.62
C ILE A 184 -0.39 -5.90 7.74
N ASP A 185 -0.87 -6.82 8.55
CA ASP A 185 -2.30 -7.00 8.80
C ASP A 185 -2.95 -5.73 9.38
N THR A 186 -2.26 -5.05 10.31
CA THR A 186 -2.68 -3.74 10.83
C THR A 186 -2.78 -2.69 9.71
N PHE A 187 -1.78 -2.60 8.82
CA PHE A 187 -1.81 -1.67 7.69
C PHE A 187 -3.01 -1.91 6.80
N VAL A 188 -3.25 -3.18 6.46
CA VAL A 188 -4.33 -3.58 5.56
C VAL A 188 -5.70 -3.30 6.18
N TRP A 189 -5.85 -3.60 7.47
CA TRP A 189 -7.12 -3.35 8.17
C TRP A 189 -7.45 -1.86 8.25
N ILE A 190 -6.47 -1.04 8.61
CA ILE A 190 -6.63 0.42 8.63
C ILE A 190 -6.87 0.97 7.21
N ALA A 191 -6.18 0.43 6.19
CA ALA A 191 -6.45 0.81 4.81
C ALA A 191 -7.92 0.56 4.40
N VAL A 192 -8.53 -0.55 4.85
CA VAL A 192 -9.97 -0.80 4.59
C VAL A 192 -10.82 0.33 5.15
N ALA A 193 -10.60 0.72 6.41
CA ALA A 193 -11.34 1.81 7.05
C ALA A 193 -11.11 3.15 6.34
N ASP A 194 -9.84 3.51 6.11
CA ASP A 194 -9.47 4.79 5.49
C ASP A 194 -9.98 4.92 4.05
N GLU A 195 -9.89 3.86 3.25
CA GLU A 195 -10.43 3.88 1.88
C GLU A 195 -11.97 3.94 1.86
N MET A 196 -12.65 3.38 2.86
CA MET A 196 -14.10 3.56 3.02
C MET A 196 -14.44 5.03 3.33
N LEU A 197 -13.66 5.69 4.19
CA LEU A 197 -13.83 7.11 4.52
C LEU A 197 -13.61 8.00 3.30
N GLU A 198 -12.49 7.82 2.60
CA GLU A 198 -12.15 8.59 1.39
C GLU A 198 -13.15 8.42 0.25
N SER A 199 -13.76 7.25 0.15
CA SER A 199 -14.78 6.95 -0.87
C SER A 199 -16.19 7.36 -0.45
N GLY A 200 -16.38 7.94 0.75
CA GLY A 200 -17.69 8.32 1.27
C GLY A 200 -18.60 7.13 1.60
N ILE A 201 -18.03 5.93 1.71
CA ILE A 201 -18.75 4.70 2.10
C ILE A 201 -18.97 4.65 3.62
N ALA A 202 -18.07 5.26 4.38
CA ALA A 202 -18.11 5.33 5.84
C ALA A 202 -17.88 6.76 6.33
N VAL A 203 -18.19 6.97 7.61
CA VAL A 203 -17.85 8.18 8.37
C VAL A 203 -17.15 7.78 9.66
N GLU A 204 -16.25 8.65 10.16
CA GLU A 204 -15.60 8.46 11.45
C GLU A 204 -16.05 9.54 12.41
N LEU A 205 -16.49 9.15 13.61
CA LEU A 205 -17.03 10.02 14.64
C LEU A 205 -16.31 9.77 15.97
N ASP A 206 -15.97 10.83 16.68
CA ASP A 206 -15.48 10.74 18.05
C ASP A 206 -16.56 10.11 18.95
N TRP A 207 -16.17 9.33 19.96
CA TRP A 207 -17.13 8.68 20.86
C TRP A 207 -18.02 9.67 21.66
N LYS A 208 -17.63 10.93 21.72
CA LYS A 208 -18.37 12.03 22.36
C LYS A 208 -19.09 12.93 21.36
N GLU A 209 -19.21 12.50 20.12
CA GLU A 209 -19.80 13.34 19.09
C GLU A 209 -21.23 13.72 19.43
N GLU A 210 -21.61 14.94 19.09
CA GLU A 210 -22.95 15.45 19.34
C GLU A 210 -23.96 14.90 18.31
N LYS A 211 -25.22 14.85 18.70
CA LYS A 211 -26.32 14.33 17.89
C LYS A 211 -26.43 14.99 16.51
N ASP A 212 -26.25 16.31 16.43
CA ASP A 212 -26.39 17.05 15.17
C ASP A 212 -25.33 16.65 14.14
N GLU A 213 -24.08 16.44 14.58
CA GLU A 213 -23.00 15.96 13.71
C GLU A 213 -23.21 14.49 13.31
N PHE A 214 -23.62 13.64 14.26
CA PHE A 214 -24.01 12.26 13.94
C PHE A 214 -25.10 12.20 12.88
N LEU A 215 -26.16 13.02 13.00
CA LEU A 215 -27.26 13.08 12.04
C LEU A 215 -26.76 13.52 10.66
N SER A 216 -25.93 14.57 10.60
CA SER A 216 -25.33 15.05 9.35
C SER A 216 -24.55 13.96 8.63
N CYS A 217 -23.70 13.25 9.36
CA CYS A 217 -22.89 12.15 8.83
C CYS A 217 -23.76 10.96 8.35
N ILE A 218 -24.76 10.57 9.11
CA ILE A 218 -25.67 9.47 8.73
C ILE A 218 -26.54 9.85 7.54
N GLU A 219 -26.99 11.09 7.42
CA GLU A 219 -27.71 11.58 6.24
C GLU A 219 -26.88 11.45 4.98
N GLU A 220 -25.55 11.74 5.05
CA GLU A 220 -24.65 11.52 3.93
C GLU A 220 -24.62 10.06 3.47
N LEU A 221 -24.45 9.12 4.39
CA LEU A 221 -24.41 7.67 4.13
C LEU A 221 -25.72 7.11 3.56
N THR A 222 -26.84 7.78 3.79
CA THR A 222 -28.17 7.28 3.39
C THR A 222 -28.70 7.85 2.09
N LYS A 223 -28.02 8.83 1.49
CA LYS A 223 -28.46 9.53 0.26
C LYS A 223 -28.82 8.59 -0.88
N GLU A 224 -28.01 7.58 -1.11
CA GLU A 224 -28.20 6.64 -2.22
C GLU A 224 -29.27 5.57 -1.94
N ASN A 225 -29.55 5.29 -0.67
CA ASN A 225 -30.46 4.21 -0.26
C ASN A 225 -31.87 4.67 0.03
N ASN A 226 -32.16 5.98 -0.07
CA ASN A 226 -33.43 6.60 0.26
C ASN A 226 -33.95 6.26 1.68
N LEU A 227 -33.02 6.03 2.61
CA LEU A 227 -33.34 5.80 4.00
C LEU A 227 -33.63 7.14 4.67
N VAL A 228 -34.72 7.19 5.44
CA VAL A 228 -35.13 8.41 6.14
C VAL A 228 -34.49 8.44 7.51
N VAL A 229 -33.70 9.47 7.77
CA VAL A 229 -33.26 9.84 9.11
C VAL A 229 -34.32 10.74 9.73
N ASP A 230 -34.78 10.44 10.94
CA ASP A 230 -35.77 11.19 11.65
C ASP A 230 -35.19 11.68 12.99
N GLU A 231 -34.84 12.95 13.01
CA GLU A 231 -34.22 13.61 14.15
C GLU A 231 -35.02 13.43 15.44
N GLY A 232 -36.35 13.42 15.35
CA GLY A 232 -37.27 13.23 16.49
C GLY A 232 -37.27 11.84 17.11
N MET A 233 -36.57 10.85 16.48
CA MET A 233 -36.44 9.49 17.01
C MET A 233 -35.27 9.35 17.98
N LEU A 234 -34.24 10.20 17.84
CA LEU A 234 -33.01 10.08 18.60
C LEU A 234 -33.07 10.88 19.89
N ASP A 235 -32.70 10.24 20.99
CA ASP A 235 -32.59 10.90 22.30
C ASP A 235 -31.46 11.94 22.27
N ASP A 236 -31.76 13.17 22.75
CA ASP A 236 -30.76 14.25 22.81
C ASP A 236 -29.63 13.93 23.81
N GLU A 237 -29.88 13.13 24.83
CA GLU A 237 -28.90 12.67 25.82
C GLU A 237 -28.33 11.28 25.47
N GLY A 238 -28.59 10.78 24.25
CA GLY A 238 -28.10 9.49 23.77
C GLY A 238 -26.62 9.51 23.40
N ASP A 239 -26.13 8.36 23.00
CA ASP A 239 -24.78 8.13 22.45
C ASP A 239 -24.87 7.44 21.08
N ILE A 240 -23.75 7.38 20.37
CA ILE A 240 -23.66 6.78 19.03
C ILE A 240 -24.25 5.37 18.98
N PRO A 241 -23.92 4.43 19.90
CA PRO A 241 -24.55 3.10 19.92
C PRO A 241 -26.07 3.13 20.08
N SER A 242 -26.60 4.00 20.94
CA SER A 242 -28.04 4.11 21.17
C SER A 242 -28.76 4.70 19.95
N TRP A 243 -28.21 5.72 19.30
CA TRP A 243 -28.75 6.30 18.07
C TRP A 243 -28.73 5.28 16.91
N CYS A 244 -27.62 4.54 16.75
CA CYS A 244 -27.54 3.47 15.76
C CYS A 244 -28.60 2.39 15.99
N LYS A 245 -28.89 2.06 17.25
CA LYS A 245 -29.94 1.10 17.60
C LYS A 245 -31.35 1.59 17.18
N GLU A 246 -31.64 2.87 17.36
CA GLU A 246 -32.92 3.43 16.94
C GLU A 246 -33.03 3.46 15.40
N LEU A 247 -31.97 3.79 14.70
CA LEU A 247 -31.93 3.70 13.24
C LEU A 247 -32.12 2.26 12.76
N ASP A 248 -31.46 1.28 13.37
CA ASP A 248 -31.64 -0.14 13.05
C ASP A 248 -33.07 -0.58 13.22
N ASN A 249 -33.73 -0.21 14.35
CA ASN A 249 -35.13 -0.55 14.61
C ASN A 249 -36.05 -0.05 13.48
N LYS A 250 -35.71 1.05 12.84
CA LYS A 250 -36.46 1.61 11.71
C LYS A 250 -36.11 0.93 10.39
N TRP A 251 -34.84 0.73 10.11
CA TRP A 251 -34.36 0.34 8.79
C TRP A 251 -34.26 -1.17 8.54
N MET A 252 -34.21 -1.99 9.59
CA MET A 252 -34.15 -3.46 9.44
C MET A 252 -35.35 -4.03 8.67
N LYS A 253 -36.52 -3.40 8.72
CA LYS A 253 -37.69 -3.79 7.91
C LYS A 253 -37.48 -3.53 6.42
N ASP A 254 -36.62 -2.58 6.08
CA ASP A 254 -36.24 -2.25 4.72
C ASP A 254 -34.95 -2.99 4.30
N GLY A 255 -34.41 -3.84 5.19
CA GLY A 255 -33.24 -4.69 4.95
C GLY A 255 -31.89 -4.00 5.16
N TYR A 256 -31.86 -2.87 5.88
CA TYR A 256 -30.62 -2.11 6.14
C TYR A 256 -30.34 -1.99 7.64
N CYS A 257 -29.06 -1.70 7.95
CA CYS A 257 -28.60 -1.45 9.32
C CYS A 257 -27.37 -0.53 9.29
N VAL A 258 -27.01 0.02 10.46
CA VAL A 258 -25.75 0.71 10.69
C VAL A 258 -24.74 -0.29 11.21
N ALA A 259 -23.63 -0.44 10.49
CA ALA A 259 -22.52 -1.27 10.87
C ALA A 259 -21.33 -0.41 11.32
N GLY A 260 -20.47 -0.99 12.14
CA GLY A 260 -19.21 -0.40 12.56
C GLY A 260 -18.03 -1.31 12.23
N ILE A 261 -16.90 -0.71 11.90
CA ILE A 261 -15.61 -1.37 11.77
C ILE A 261 -14.73 -0.95 12.96
N ASP A 262 -14.22 -1.95 13.69
CA ASP A 262 -13.36 -1.74 14.86
C ASP A 262 -11.92 -1.54 14.39
N ILE A 263 -11.38 -0.37 14.65
CA ILE A 263 -10.00 0.03 14.30
C ILE A 263 -9.10 0.18 15.54
N ASP A 264 -9.56 -0.34 16.70
CA ASP A 264 -8.86 -0.27 17.98
C ASP A 264 -8.56 1.19 18.42
N SER A 265 -9.55 2.08 18.25
CA SER A 265 -9.48 3.50 18.66
C SER A 265 -10.74 3.95 19.40
N ASP A 266 -10.70 5.18 19.93
CA ASP A 266 -11.84 5.81 20.62
C ASP A 266 -12.93 6.30 19.66
N SER A 267 -12.70 6.22 18.33
CA SER A 267 -13.67 6.66 17.32
C SER A 267 -14.51 5.51 16.79
N TYR A 268 -15.67 5.86 16.25
CA TYR A 268 -16.57 4.95 15.54
C TYR A 268 -16.44 5.15 14.03
N VAL A 269 -15.99 4.14 13.30
CA VAL A 269 -16.08 4.11 11.84
C VAL A 269 -17.38 3.43 11.45
N LEU A 270 -18.36 4.21 10.99
CA LEU A 270 -19.72 3.77 10.72
C LEU A 270 -20.01 3.72 9.22
N PHE A 271 -20.80 2.73 8.80
CA PHE A 271 -21.31 2.65 7.43
C PHE A 271 -22.70 2.00 7.40
N VAL A 272 -23.46 2.26 6.33
CA VAL A 272 -24.79 1.69 6.13
C VAL A 272 -24.72 0.53 5.14
N CYS A 273 -25.22 -0.62 5.52
CA CYS A 273 -25.22 -1.78 4.65
C CYS A 273 -26.52 -2.60 4.73
N LYS A 274 -26.66 -3.55 3.81
CA LYS A 274 -27.73 -4.55 3.90
C LYS A 274 -27.49 -5.48 5.08
N THR A 275 -28.55 -5.80 5.81
CA THR A 275 -28.49 -6.70 6.98
C THR A 275 -27.91 -8.07 6.63
N ASP A 276 -28.21 -8.58 5.42
CA ASP A 276 -27.66 -9.86 4.95
C ASP A 276 -26.13 -9.75 4.70
N ASN A 277 -25.66 -8.61 4.21
CA ASN A 277 -24.22 -8.36 4.02
C ASN A 277 -23.49 -8.29 5.36
N LEU A 278 -24.10 -7.64 6.38
CA LEU A 278 -23.46 -7.50 7.68
C LEU A 278 -23.09 -8.85 8.29
N LYS A 279 -23.96 -9.86 8.17
CA LYS A 279 -23.65 -11.20 8.65
C LYS A 279 -22.40 -11.78 7.99
N SER A 280 -22.29 -11.65 6.66
CA SER A 280 -21.11 -12.09 5.92
C SER A 280 -19.87 -11.32 6.32
N LEU A 281 -19.97 -9.99 6.46
CA LEU A 281 -18.87 -9.11 6.88
C LEU A 281 -18.38 -9.47 8.29
N THR A 282 -19.28 -9.73 9.23
CA THR A 282 -18.94 -10.17 10.60
C THR A 282 -18.17 -11.49 10.59
N ASP A 283 -18.61 -12.47 9.80
CA ASP A 283 -17.96 -13.77 9.71
C ASP A 283 -16.56 -13.65 9.02
N LEU A 284 -16.46 -12.87 7.94
CA LEU A 284 -15.19 -12.60 7.24
C LEU A 284 -14.20 -11.88 8.16
N ALA A 285 -14.58 -10.76 8.76
CA ALA A 285 -13.72 -10.00 9.67
C ALA A 285 -13.22 -10.87 10.83
N LYS A 286 -14.10 -11.65 11.45
CA LYS A 286 -13.73 -12.57 12.53
C LYS A 286 -12.72 -13.64 12.08
N SER A 287 -12.80 -14.11 10.83
CA SER A 287 -11.88 -15.13 10.32
C SER A 287 -10.43 -14.63 10.15
N ILE A 288 -10.26 -13.32 10.12
CA ILE A 288 -8.97 -12.62 10.04
C ILE A 288 -8.64 -11.85 11.34
N ASN A 289 -9.27 -12.21 12.46
CA ASN A 289 -9.09 -11.63 13.80
C ASN A 289 -9.43 -10.13 13.91
N HIS A 290 -10.29 -9.62 13.04
CA HIS A 290 -10.84 -8.28 13.11
C HIS A 290 -12.33 -8.30 13.43
N ARG A 291 -12.92 -7.11 13.63
CA ARG A 291 -14.31 -6.98 14.01
C ARG A 291 -15.08 -6.01 13.13
N ILE A 292 -16.16 -6.50 12.55
CA ILE A 292 -17.27 -5.70 12.00
C ILE A 292 -18.55 -6.23 12.65
N ASP A 293 -19.38 -5.36 13.17
CA ASP A 293 -20.63 -5.72 13.85
C ASP A 293 -21.67 -4.61 13.63
N PHE A 294 -22.88 -4.81 14.14
CA PHE A 294 -23.80 -3.69 14.30
C PHE A 294 -23.14 -2.57 15.13
N ALA A 295 -23.25 -1.34 14.67
CA ALA A 295 -22.64 -0.19 15.36
C ALA A 295 -23.12 -0.04 16.82
N LYS A 296 -24.35 -0.43 17.11
CA LYS A 296 -24.88 -0.49 18.48
C LYS A 296 -24.18 -1.47 19.43
N ASN A 297 -23.32 -2.35 18.91
CA ASN A 297 -22.57 -3.34 19.67
C ASN A 297 -21.09 -3.00 19.81
N MET A 298 -20.63 -1.91 19.20
CA MET A 298 -19.24 -1.47 19.18
C MET A 298 -18.82 -0.82 20.50
#